data_1cf13fc78d97bd877361bed025ac754c
#
_entry.id   1cf13fc78d97bd877361bed025ac754c
#
_cell.length_a   1.000
_cell.length_b   1.000
_cell.length_c   1.000
_cell.angle_alpha   90.00
_cell.angle_beta   90.00
_cell.angle_gamma   90.00
#
_symmetry.space_group_name_H-M   'P 1'
#
loop_
_entity.id
_entity.type
_entity.pdbx_description
1 polymer ?
#
loop_
_entity_poly.entity_id
_entity_poly.type
_entity_poly.pdbx_seq_one_letter_code
_entity_poly.pdbx_strand_id
1 'polypeptide(L)'
;MEENTRENKMGTMPIGKLLANMAGPVMISMLFQALYNIVDSVFVARLSQDAMNAVSLAFPLQTLCIAFAVGTGVGMNALLARSLGEKNMQAVDRAAGTGLFLTLCTAAVFAVLGFSLATPFFRFQTENAQIIAYGRDYVMICIGGSLGLFLQIYGERLLQSTGRTDLSMISQIAGAVCNIVLDPILIFGLLGFPRMEVAGAAVATIVGQFVGAGLGLFLNLKKNPEVQIHLKDIRPHRATVADIYAIGIPSIIMQSIGSVMMFGMNKILISFTEAATAVFGAYFKLQSFIFMPCFGLNNAMVPIVSYNYGAQKFDRVRKTVRLTVFTAIGIMCVGCALFELIPETLLGMFSPTDEMLSIGRVALRIIGVHFPLAGFSIIAGSACQALGKPIYALINSVCRQIVVLLPAAYLLSLTGRLELVWLASPIAEVVSVILNATFLRLTYRASLERK
;
A
#
# COMPACT_ATOMS: atom_id res chain seq x y z
N MET A 1 10.87 -1.74 -42.38
CA MET A 1 11.04 -0.66 -41.41
C MET A 1 11.63 -1.29 -40.16
N GLU A 2 12.92 -1.14 -39.94
CA GLU A 2 13.53 -1.52 -38.66
C GLU A 2 13.01 -0.55 -37.62
N GLU A 3 12.05 -0.97 -36.83
CA GLU A 3 11.58 -0.28 -35.65
C GLU A 3 12.74 -0.26 -34.66
N ASN A 4 13.38 0.91 -34.54
CA ASN A 4 14.46 1.20 -33.62
C ASN A 4 13.96 0.99 -32.19
N THR A 5 13.86 -0.25 -31.74
CA THR A 5 13.47 -0.65 -30.40
C THR A 5 14.57 -0.26 -29.44
N ARG A 6 14.61 1.04 -29.06
CA ARG A 6 15.46 1.49 -27.96
C ARG A 6 15.12 0.63 -26.75
N GLU A 7 16.09 -0.14 -26.30
CA GLU A 7 15.94 -0.98 -25.11
C GLU A 7 15.48 -0.11 -23.94
N ASN A 8 14.46 -0.59 -23.20
CA ASN A 8 13.89 0.15 -22.09
C ASN A 8 14.98 0.55 -21.06
N LYS A 9 14.86 1.75 -20.49
CA LYS A 9 15.81 2.28 -19.51
C LYS A 9 16.06 1.35 -18.32
N MET A 10 15.10 0.48 -17.97
CA MET A 10 15.26 -0.51 -16.91
C MET A 10 16.36 -1.54 -17.20
N GLY A 11 16.63 -1.82 -18.49
CA GLY A 11 17.68 -2.74 -18.94
C GLY A 11 19.04 -2.09 -19.20
N THR A 12 19.11 -0.78 -19.36
CA THR A 12 20.32 -0.07 -19.85
C THR A 12 20.90 0.95 -18.87
N MET A 13 20.05 1.72 -18.19
CA MET A 13 20.48 2.79 -17.27
C MET A 13 21.28 2.22 -16.08
N PRO A 14 22.33 2.90 -15.59
CA PRO A 14 23.03 2.52 -14.36
C PRO A 14 22.06 2.41 -13.17
N ILE A 15 22.16 1.32 -12.38
CA ILE A 15 21.15 0.94 -11.38
C ILE A 15 20.88 2.06 -10.34
N GLY A 16 21.92 2.74 -9.84
CA GLY A 16 21.74 3.81 -8.86
C GLY A 16 20.91 4.98 -9.42
N LYS A 17 21.24 5.40 -10.66
CA LYS A 17 20.49 6.45 -11.36
C LYS A 17 19.06 6.01 -11.70
N LEU A 18 18.91 4.77 -12.14
CA LEU A 18 17.61 4.18 -12.45
C LEU A 18 16.71 4.14 -11.22
N LEU A 19 17.23 3.62 -10.10
CA LEU A 19 16.49 3.52 -8.84
C LEU A 19 16.05 4.90 -8.35
N ALA A 20 16.95 5.90 -8.34
CA ALA A 20 16.62 7.27 -7.97
C ALA A 20 15.55 7.88 -8.90
N ASN A 21 15.69 7.66 -10.22
CA ASN A 21 14.75 8.18 -11.22
C ASN A 21 13.35 7.57 -11.11
N MET A 22 13.25 6.30 -10.68
CA MET A 22 11.98 5.61 -10.53
C MET A 22 11.41 5.75 -9.12
N ALA A 23 12.23 5.66 -8.08
CA ALA A 23 11.76 5.72 -6.70
C ALA A 23 11.37 7.14 -6.27
N GLY A 24 12.12 8.17 -6.69
CA GLY A 24 11.84 9.56 -6.32
C GLY A 24 10.39 9.97 -6.61
N PRO A 25 9.90 9.86 -7.84
CA PRO A 25 8.50 10.15 -8.16
C PRO A 25 7.49 9.34 -7.33
N VAL A 26 7.72 8.03 -7.16
CA VAL A 26 6.79 7.19 -6.39
C VAL A 26 6.77 7.57 -4.91
N MET A 27 7.93 7.87 -4.32
CA MET A 27 8.02 8.34 -2.94
C MET A 27 7.26 9.65 -2.74
N ILE A 28 7.42 10.61 -3.67
CA ILE A 28 6.70 11.89 -3.63
C ILE A 28 5.19 11.66 -3.73
N SER A 29 4.73 10.84 -4.66
CA SER A 29 3.29 10.57 -4.81
C SER A 29 2.69 9.89 -3.57
N MET A 30 3.43 8.99 -2.91
CA MET A 30 2.98 8.36 -1.66
C MET A 30 2.90 9.35 -0.50
N LEU A 31 3.79 10.34 -0.44
CA LEU A 31 3.70 11.43 0.55
C LEU A 31 2.46 12.31 0.29
N PHE A 32 2.16 12.62 -0.98
CA PHE A 32 0.92 13.34 -1.33
C PHE A 32 -0.33 12.52 -0.96
N GLN A 33 -0.29 11.22 -1.15
CA GLN A 33 -1.37 10.32 -0.75
C GLN A 33 -1.58 10.32 0.78
N ALA A 34 -0.50 10.30 1.56
CA ALA A 34 -0.60 10.43 3.01
C ALA A 34 -1.17 11.79 3.42
N LEU A 35 -0.74 12.86 2.75
CA LEU A 35 -1.21 14.21 3.01
C LEU A 35 -2.72 14.35 2.77
N TYR A 36 -3.23 13.89 1.62
CA TYR A 36 -4.65 14.00 1.36
C TYR A 36 -5.50 13.19 2.35
N ASN A 37 -5.06 12.01 2.77
CA ASN A 37 -5.76 11.21 3.79
C ASN A 37 -5.88 11.95 5.13
N ILE A 38 -4.84 12.71 5.51
CA ILE A 38 -4.86 13.52 6.73
C ILE A 38 -5.82 14.69 6.57
N VAL A 39 -5.74 15.40 5.45
CA VAL A 39 -6.57 16.57 5.17
C VAL A 39 -8.05 16.18 5.16
N ASP A 40 -8.41 15.10 4.48
CA ASP A 40 -9.76 14.53 4.48
C ASP A 40 -10.23 14.22 5.90
N SER A 41 -9.42 13.52 6.70
CA SER A 41 -9.74 13.21 8.10
C SER A 41 -9.93 14.45 8.96
N VAL A 42 -9.16 15.51 8.74
CA VAL A 42 -9.30 16.79 9.46
C VAL A 42 -10.62 17.48 9.11
N PHE A 43 -11.01 17.49 7.84
CA PHE A 43 -12.28 18.10 7.44
C PHE A 43 -13.48 17.33 7.95
N VAL A 44 -13.46 16.00 7.89
CA VAL A 44 -14.52 15.15 8.46
C VAL A 44 -14.61 15.31 9.97
N ALA A 45 -13.51 15.40 10.69
CA ALA A 45 -13.49 15.61 12.14
C ALA A 45 -14.11 16.96 12.56
N ARG A 46 -14.03 17.97 11.68
CA ARG A 46 -14.67 19.29 11.92
C ARG A 46 -16.18 19.30 11.74
N LEU A 47 -16.76 18.28 11.13
CA LEU A 47 -18.21 18.17 10.99
C LEU A 47 -18.86 17.80 12.32
N SER A 48 -18.52 16.62 12.82
CA SER A 48 -19.01 16.09 14.10
C SER A 48 -18.21 14.85 14.50
N GLN A 49 -18.32 14.46 15.77
CA GLN A 49 -17.76 13.21 16.27
C GLN A 49 -18.42 11.99 15.58
N ASP A 50 -19.73 12.05 15.33
CA ASP A 50 -20.46 10.97 14.64
C ASP A 50 -19.97 10.79 13.20
N ALA A 51 -19.64 11.88 12.49
CA ALA A 51 -19.05 11.83 11.15
C ALA A 51 -17.69 11.11 11.19
N MET A 52 -16.83 11.46 12.13
CA MET A 52 -15.52 10.83 12.28
C MET A 52 -15.64 9.35 12.67
N ASN A 53 -16.58 9.02 13.54
CA ASN A 53 -16.87 7.64 13.92
C ASN A 53 -17.36 6.82 12.72
N ALA A 54 -18.25 7.37 11.91
CA ALA A 54 -18.78 6.71 10.71
C ALA A 54 -17.66 6.36 9.72
N VAL A 55 -16.77 7.30 9.41
CA VAL A 55 -15.64 7.07 8.52
C VAL A 55 -14.65 6.07 9.12
N SER A 56 -14.42 6.14 10.43
CA SER A 56 -13.53 5.19 11.13
C SER A 56 -14.07 3.75 11.10
N LEU A 57 -15.39 3.58 11.27
CA LEU A 57 -16.03 2.27 11.16
C LEU A 57 -16.07 1.73 9.71
N ALA A 58 -16.03 2.60 8.69
CA ALA A 58 -15.94 2.22 7.29
C ALA A 58 -14.53 1.71 6.89
N PHE A 59 -13.49 2.08 7.64
CA PHE A 59 -12.10 1.84 7.30
C PHE A 59 -11.76 0.37 6.98
N PRO A 60 -12.26 -0.66 7.68
CA PRO A 60 -11.99 -2.05 7.33
C PRO A 60 -12.46 -2.43 5.92
N LEU A 61 -13.64 -1.96 5.50
CA LEU A 61 -14.16 -2.20 4.15
C LEU A 61 -13.35 -1.50 3.09
N GLN A 62 -12.93 -0.26 3.34
CA GLN A 62 -12.04 0.47 2.44
C GLN A 62 -10.69 -0.22 2.30
N THR A 63 -10.10 -0.66 3.41
CA THR A 63 -8.82 -1.39 3.40
C THR A 63 -8.92 -2.67 2.59
N LEU A 64 -10.03 -3.40 2.71
CA LEU A 64 -10.27 -4.60 1.91
C LEU A 64 -10.37 -4.27 0.41
N CYS A 65 -11.12 -3.23 0.05
CA CYS A 65 -11.25 -2.77 -1.34
C CYS A 65 -9.87 -2.39 -1.92
N ILE A 66 -9.09 -1.60 -1.19
CA ILE A 66 -7.72 -1.21 -1.56
C ILE A 66 -6.81 -2.43 -1.69
N ALA A 67 -6.90 -3.40 -0.77
CA ALA A 67 -6.09 -4.62 -0.80
C ALA A 67 -6.31 -5.42 -2.09
N PHE A 68 -7.55 -5.54 -2.56
CA PHE A 68 -7.86 -6.19 -3.84
C PHE A 68 -7.34 -5.40 -5.03
N ALA A 69 -7.52 -4.09 -5.06
CA ALA A 69 -7.03 -3.23 -6.14
C ALA A 69 -5.49 -3.26 -6.24
N VAL A 70 -4.80 -3.07 -5.11
CA VAL A 70 -3.33 -3.07 -5.05
C VAL A 70 -2.77 -4.47 -5.30
N GLY A 71 -3.35 -5.51 -4.73
CA GLY A 71 -2.88 -6.88 -4.91
C GLY A 71 -2.96 -7.35 -6.37
N THR A 72 -4.09 -7.11 -7.04
CA THR A 72 -4.25 -7.38 -8.48
C THR A 72 -3.25 -6.54 -9.29
N GLY A 73 -3.09 -5.26 -8.92
CA GLY A 73 -2.13 -4.34 -9.56
C GLY A 73 -0.68 -4.77 -9.42
N VAL A 74 -0.26 -5.31 -8.27
CA VAL A 74 1.10 -5.81 -8.04
C VAL A 74 1.38 -7.04 -8.92
N GLY A 75 0.41 -7.98 -9.00
CA GLY A 75 0.53 -9.15 -9.85
C GLY A 75 0.68 -8.76 -11.33
N MET A 76 -0.17 -7.86 -11.80
CA MET A 76 -0.11 -7.33 -13.17
C MET A 76 1.22 -6.59 -13.45
N ASN A 77 1.66 -5.74 -12.54
CA ASN A 77 2.91 -4.97 -12.67
C ASN A 77 4.14 -5.90 -12.84
N ALA A 78 4.24 -6.92 -12.00
CA ALA A 78 5.35 -7.87 -12.05
C ALA A 78 5.34 -8.68 -13.36
N LEU A 79 4.16 -9.16 -13.80
CA LEU A 79 4.01 -9.91 -15.04
C LEU A 79 4.32 -9.06 -16.27
N LEU A 80 3.79 -7.83 -16.35
CA LEU A 80 4.06 -6.89 -17.43
C LEU A 80 5.55 -6.56 -17.56
N ALA A 81 6.18 -6.15 -16.44
CA ALA A 81 7.60 -5.79 -16.45
C ALA A 81 8.48 -6.99 -16.86
N ARG A 82 8.13 -8.19 -16.41
CA ARG A 82 8.82 -9.42 -16.81
C ARG A 82 8.67 -9.71 -18.30
N SER A 83 7.44 -9.70 -18.82
CA SER A 83 7.16 -9.93 -20.24
C SER A 83 7.83 -8.90 -21.15
N LEU A 84 7.91 -7.64 -20.68
CA LEU A 84 8.64 -6.58 -21.36
C LEU A 84 10.16 -6.87 -21.40
N GLY A 85 10.72 -7.39 -20.30
CA GLY A 85 12.11 -7.84 -20.24
C GLY A 85 12.40 -9.02 -21.18
N GLU A 86 11.46 -9.95 -21.31
CA GLU A 86 11.50 -11.08 -22.24
C GLU A 86 11.29 -10.64 -23.71
N LYS A 87 11.02 -9.36 -23.96
CA LYS A 87 10.67 -8.77 -25.28
C LYS A 87 9.45 -9.44 -25.93
N ASN A 88 8.56 -9.98 -25.13
CA ASN A 88 7.32 -10.63 -25.57
C ASN A 88 6.15 -9.63 -25.53
N MET A 89 6.06 -8.78 -26.57
CA MET A 89 5.05 -7.71 -26.62
C MET A 89 3.61 -8.27 -26.64
N GLN A 90 3.40 -9.44 -27.24
CA GLN A 90 2.08 -10.09 -27.21
C GLN A 90 1.66 -10.46 -25.77
N ALA A 91 2.60 -10.92 -24.95
CA ALA A 91 2.35 -11.19 -23.54
C ALA A 91 2.11 -9.91 -22.75
N VAL A 92 2.81 -8.81 -23.08
CA VAL A 92 2.61 -7.48 -22.49
C VAL A 92 1.18 -7.00 -22.75
N ASP A 93 0.73 -6.97 -24.01
CA ASP A 93 -0.61 -6.49 -24.38
C ASP A 93 -1.71 -7.38 -23.77
N ARG A 94 -1.48 -8.69 -23.75
CA ARG A 94 -2.40 -9.66 -23.14
C ARG A 94 -2.49 -9.47 -21.63
N ALA A 95 -1.36 -9.20 -20.95
CA ALA A 95 -1.35 -8.93 -19.51
C ALA A 95 -2.06 -7.61 -19.19
N ALA A 96 -1.88 -6.57 -20.00
CA ALA A 96 -2.59 -5.31 -19.86
C ALA A 96 -4.11 -5.47 -20.09
N GLY A 97 -4.52 -6.13 -21.16
CA GLY A 97 -5.94 -6.36 -21.46
C GLY A 97 -6.64 -7.24 -20.42
N THR A 98 -6.03 -8.37 -20.03
CA THR A 98 -6.56 -9.23 -18.97
C THR A 98 -6.60 -8.49 -17.63
N GLY A 99 -5.56 -7.69 -17.32
CA GLY A 99 -5.52 -6.85 -16.12
C GLY A 99 -6.68 -5.84 -16.07
N LEU A 100 -7.01 -5.21 -17.20
CA LEU A 100 -8.16 -4.30 -17.28
C LEU A 100 -9.48 -5.07 -17.07
N PHE A 101 -9.64 -6.24 -17.68
CA PHE A 101 -10.81 -7.09 -17.47
C PHE A 101 -10.99 -7.43 -15.98
N LEU A 102 -9.93 -7.87 -15.29
CA LEU A 102 -9.97 -8.19 -13.86
C LEU A 102 -10.28 -6.96 -13.00
N THR A 103 -9.71 -5.81 -13.35
CA THR A 103 -9.97 -4.51 -12.74
C THR A 103 -11.47 -4.17 -12.79
N LEU A 104 -12.08 -4.27 -13.97
CA LEU A 104 -13.50 -3.99 -14.15
C LEU A 104 -14.41 -4.99 -13.43
N CYS A 105 -14.08 -6.29 -13.48
CA CYS A 105 -14.83 -7.32 -12.77
C CYS A 105 -14.77 -7.13 -11.26
N THR A 106 -13.58 -6.87 -10.72
CA THR A 106 -13.41 -6.67 -9.28
C THR A 106 -14.10 -5.39 -8.81
N ALA A 107 -13.99 -4.30 -9.58
CA ALA A 107 -14.73 -3.06 -9.31
C ALA A 107 -16.25 -3.29 -9.30
N ALA A 108 -16.79 -4.07 -10.26
CA ALA A 108 -18.21 -4.40 -10.29
C ALA A 108 -18.65 -5.22 -9.07
N VAL A 109 -17.83 -6.19 -8.62
CA VAL A 109 -18.10 -6.95 -7.39
C VAL A 109 -18.13 -6.02 -6.18
N PHE A 110 -17.13 -5.14 -6.03
CA PHE A 110 -17.10 -4.18 -4.91
C PHE A 110 -18.23 -3.15 -5.00
N ALA A 111 -18.65 -2.74 -6.21
CA ALA A 111 -19.80 -1.87 -6.36
C ALA A 111 -21.08 -2.55 -5.83
N VAL A 112 -21.34 -3.80 -6.19
CA VAL A 112 -22.48 -4.57 -5.68
C VAL A 112 -22.38 -4.73 -4.17
N LEU A 113 -21.21 -5.06 -3.62
CA LEU A 113 -20.99 -5.18 -2.17
C LEU A 113 -21.20 -3.84 -1.45
N GLY A 114 -20.72 -2.73 -2.00
CA GLY A 114 -20.88 -1.39 -1.45
C GLY A 114 -22.34 -0.98 -1.34
N PHE A 115 -23.15 -1.26 -2.36
CA PHE A 115 -24.58 -0.95 -2.32
C PHE A 115 -25.39 -1.91 -1.46
N SER A 116 -25.05 -3.20 -1.42
CA SER A 116 -25.83 -4.22 -0.70
C SER A 116 -25.46 -4.33 0.78
N LEU A 117 -24.18 -4.21 1.13
CA LEU A 117 -23.69 -4.46 2.49
C LEU A 117 -23.54 -3.20 3.35
N ALA A 118 -23.60 -1.99 2.79
CA ALA A 118 -23.38 -0.76 3.55
C ALA A 118 -24.30 -0.65 4.79
N THR A 119 -25.60 -0.79 4.62
CA THR A 119 -26.56 -0.68 5.73
C THR A 119 -26.42 -1.82 6.75
N PRO A 120 -26.43 -3.13 6.37
CA PRO A 120 -26.27 -4.20 7.35
C PRO A 120 -24.92 -4.14 8.08
N PHE A 121 -23.86 -3.73 7.43
CA PHE A 121 -22.53 -3.59 8.03
C PHE A 121 -22.52 -2.58 9.19
N PHE A 122 -23.14 -1.40 9.01
CA PHE A 122 -23.20 -0.40 10.06
C PHE A 122 -24.18 -0.77 11.17
N ARG A 123 -25.33 -1.36 10.83
CA ARG A 123 -26.30 -1.85 11.85
C ARG A 123 -25.73 -2.92 12.76
N PHE A 124 -24.78 -3.71 12.25
CA PHE A 124 -24.07 -4.70 13.08
C PHE A 124 -23.09 -4.06 14.07
N GLN A 125 -22.55 -2.88 13.74
CA GLN A 125 -21.51 -2.24 14.55
C GLN A 125 -22.04 -1.20 15.57
N THR A 126 -23.18 -0.55 15.28
CA THR A 126 -23.71 0.54 16.10
C THR A 126 -25.23 0.63 16.00
N GLU A 127 -25.85 1.14 17.07
CA GLU A 127 -27.28 1.48 17.12
C GLU A 127 -27.53 2.97 16.83
N ASN A 128 -26.49 3.80 16.78
CA ASN A 128 -26.61 5.24 16.53
C ASN A 128 -27.05 5.49 15.07
N ALA A 129 -28.31 5.98 14.93
CA ALA A 129 -28.92 6.21 13.62
C ALA A 129 -28.14 7.19 12.73
N GLN A 130 -27.49 8.21 13.33
CA GLN A 130 -26.72 9.20 12.60
C GLN A 130 -25.41 8.59 12.04
N ILE A 131 -24.73 7.76 12.84
CA ILE A 131 -23.51 7.05 12.40
C ILE A 131 -23.86 6.05 11.30
N ILE A 132 -25.00 5.35 11.42
CA ILE A 132 -25.48 4.43 10.38
C ILE A 132 -25.77 5.20 9.09
N ALA A 133 -26.43 6.35 9.15
CA ALA A 133 -26.75 7.16 7.97
C ALA A 133 -25.47 7.66 7.28
N TYR A 134 -24.56 8.30 8.00
CA TYR A 134 -23.29 8.78 7.47
C TYR A 134 -22.42 7.66 6.90
N GLY A 135 -22.30 6.57 7.64
CA GLY A 135 -21.47 5.44 7.23
C GLY A 135 -22.02 4.72 6.01
N ARG A 136 -23.34 4.53 5.95
CA ARG A 136 -24.01 3.97 4.77
C ARG A 136 -23.73 4.82 3.54
N ASP A 137 -23.98 6.12 3.60
CA ASP A 137 -23.79 7.03 2.46
C ASP A 137 -22.33 7.06 2.04
N TYR A 138 -21.40 7.09 2.99
CA TYR A 138 -19.96 7.04 2.72
C TYR A 138 -19.54 5.75 2.02
N VAL A 139 -19.96 4.58 2.51
CA VAL A 139 -19.60 3.28 1.93
C VAL A 139 -20.26 3.07 0.57
N MET A 140 -21.55 3.44 0.42
CA MET A 140 -22.24 3.35 -0.86
C MET A 140 -21.55 4.19 -1.93
N ILE A 141 -21.06 5.36 -1.59
CA ILE A 141 -20.34 6.24 -2.53
C ILE A 141 -18.91 5.72 -2.76
N CYS A 142 -18.10 5.54 -1.71
CA CYS A 142 -16.68 5.18 -1.85
C CYS A 142 -16.48 3.78 -2.41
N ILE A 143 -17.23 2.77 -1.95
CA ILE A 143 -17.07 1.38 -2.39
C ILE A 143 -17.99 1.11 -3.58
N GLY A 144 -19.22 1.62 -3.57
CA GLY A 144 -20.12 1.55 -4.73
C GLY A 144 -19.54 2.24 -5.96
N GLY A 145 -18.82 3.35 -5.77
CA GLY A 145 -18.11 4.08 -6.81
C GLY A 145 -16.63 3.69 -7.01
N SER A 146 -16.18 2.57 -6.46
CA SER A 146 -14.76 2.14 -6.43
C SER A 146 -14.12 1.92 -7.80
N LEU A 147 -14.88 1.97 -8.89
CA LEU A 147 -14.35 1.88 -10.26
C LEU A 147 -13.22 2.90 -10.49
N GLY A 148 -13.35 4.13 -9.96
CA GLY A 148 -12.30 5.16 -10.03
C GLY A 148 -11.00 4.69 -9.40
N LEU A 149 -11.05 4.14 -8.17
CA LEU A 149 -9.91 3.59 -7.45
C LEU A 149 -9.22 2.46 -8.25
N PHE A 150 -10.00 1.49 -8.73
CA PHE A 150 -9.48 0.35 -9.47
C PHE A 150 -8.81 0.77 -10.78
N LEU A 151 -9.42 1.67 -11.55
CA LEU A 151 -8.86 2.20 -12.79
C LEU A 151 -7.64 3.09 -12.55
N GLN A 152 -7.61 3.87 -11.47
CA GLN A 152 -6.46 4.67 -11.10
C GLN A 152 -5.26 3.76 -10.82
N ILE A 153 -5.41 2.77 -9.94
CA ILE A 153 -4.34 1.83 -9.61
C ILE A 153 -3.90 1.05 -10.86
N TYR A 154 -4.82 0.62 -11.70
CA TYR A 154 -4.50 -0.04 -12.96
C TYR A 154 -3.62 0.85 -13.85
N GLY A 155 -4.01 2.09 -14.10
CA GLY A 155 -3.25 3.04 -14.91
C GLY A 155 -1.86 3.34 -14.34
N GLU A 156 -1.76 3.51 -13.02
CA GLU A 156 -0.48 3.71 -12.33
C GLU A 156 0.45 2.50 -12.49
N ARG A 157 -0.07 1.28 -12.34
CA ARG A 157 0.73 0.05 -12.46
C ARG A 157 1.20 -0.20 -13.89
N LEU A 158 0.44 0.17 -14.91
CA LEU A 158 0.90 0.15 -16.30
C LEU A 158 2.09 1.08 -16.52
N LEU A 159 2.03 2.33 -16.02
CA LEU A 159 3.12 3.29 -16.13
C LEU A 159 4.36 2.85 -15.35
N GLN A 160 4.18 2.29 -14.16
CA GLN A 160 5.27 1.80 -13.32
C GLN A 160 5.97 0.58 -13.94
N SER A 161 5.22 -0.36 -14.55
CA SER A 161 5.75 -1.57 -15.16
C SER A 161 6.66 -1.31 -16.37
N THR A 162 6.49 -0.17 -17.03
CA THR A 162 7.32 0.30 -18.16
C THR A 162 8.42 1.29 -17.73
N GLY A 163 8.51 1.57 -16.41
CA GLY A 163 9.50 2.49 -15.86
C GLY A 163 9.12 3.97 -15.92
N ARG A 164 7.88 4.32 -16.29
CA ARG A 164 7.38 5.71 -16.39
C ARG A 164 6.74 6.17 -15.08
N THR A 165 7.48 6.06 -14.00
CA THR A 165 7.00 6.41 -12.65
C THR A 165 6.74 7.89 -12.45
N ASP A 166 7.40 8.75 -13.23
CA ASP A 166 7.14 10.19 -13.29
C ASP A 166 5.73 10.50 -13.77
N LEU A 167 5.24 9.81 -14.78
CA LEU A 167 3.87 9.95 -15.27
C LEU A 167 2.83 9.36 -14.29
N SER A 168 3.18 8.26 -13.63
CA SER A 168 2.36 7.70 -12.54
C SER A 168 2.21 8.70 -11.38
N MET A 169 3.31 9.37 -11.00
CA MET A 169 3.30 10.43 -9.99
C MET A 169 2.35 11.57 -10.38
N ILE A 170 2.43 12.04 -11.62
CA ILE A 170 1.58 13.15 -12.09
C ILE A 170 0.10 12.79 -11.99
N SER A 171 -0.30 11.58 -12.39
CA SER A 171 -1.70 11.14 -12.30
C SER A 171 -2.17 11.01 -10.85
N GLN A 172 -1.33 10.50 -9.96
CA GLN A 172 -1.65 10.31 -8.55
C GLN A 172 -1.76 11.66 -7.82
N ILE A 173 -0.82 12.58 -8.06
CA ILE A 173 -0.86 13.93 -7.47
C ILE A 173 -2.07 14.71 -7.97
N ALA A 174 -2.40 14.63 -9.27
CA ALA A 174 -3.59 15.31 -9.81
C ALA A 174 -4.87 14.84 -9.11
N GLY A 175 -5.03 13.52 -8.89
CA GLY A 175 -6.15 12.96 -8.13
C GLY A 175 -6.18 13.45 -6.68
N ALA A 176 -5.03 13.44 -6.00
CA ALA A 176 -4.91 13.89 -4.61
C ALA A 176 -5.22 15.39 -4.44
N VAL A 177 -4.69 16.24 -5.32
CA VAL A 177 -4.97 17.69 -5.32
C VAL A 177 -6.44 17.97 -5.60
N CYS A 178 -7.04 17.27 -6.57
CA CYS A 178 -8.46 17.37 -6.86
C CYS A 178 -9.32 17.03 -5.61
N ASN A 179 -8.98 15.94 -4.91
CA ASN A 179 -9.66 15.57 -3.67
C ASN A 179 -9.52 16.65 -2.59
N ILE A 180 -8.30 17.12 -2.28
CA ILE A 180 -8.03 18.16 -1.28
C ILE A 180 -8.82 19.46 -1.55
N VAL A 181 -8.95 19.84 -2.82
CA VAL A 181 -9.69 21.04 -3.23
C VAL A 181 -11.20 20.81 -3.10
N LEU A 182 -11.71 19.65 -3.48
CA LEU A 182 -13.13 19.35 -3.46
C LEU A 182 -13.67 19.05 -2.06
N ASP A 183 -12.85 18.52 -1.16
CA ASP A 183 -13.26 18.21 0.21
C ASP A 183 -13.98 19.38 0.91
N PRO A 184 -13.37 20.54 1.13
CA PRO A 184 -14.03 21.65 1.81
C PRO A 184 -15.23 22.19 1.02
N ILE A 185 -15.20 22.11 -0.31
CA ILE A 185 -16.28 22.60 -1.18
C ILE A 185 -17.54 21.76 -0.98
N LEU A 186 -17.41 20.44 -1.03
CA LEU A 186 -18.54 19.52 -0.97
C LEU A 186 -18.97 19.21 0.47
N ILE A 187 -18.01 19.12 1.40
CA ILE A 187 -18.31 18.86 2.81
C ILE A 187 -19.12 20.00 3.42
N PHE A 188 -18.66 21.25 3.22
CA PHE A 188 -19.26 22.44 3.86
C PHE A 188 -20.22 23.20 2.96
N GLY A 189 -20.32 22.83 1.67
CA GLY A 189 -21.24 23.52 0.74
C GLY A 189 -20.72 24.90 0.31
N LEU A 190 -19.45 25.00 -0.04
CA LEU A 190 -18.84 26.27 -0.50
C LEU A 190 -19.10 26.49 -2.00
N LEU A 191 -18.90 27.71 -2.48
CA LEU A 191 -18.98 28.08 -3.90
C LEU A 191 -20.35 27.76 -4.56
N GLY A 192 -21.42 27.70 -3.80
CA GLY A 192 -22.77 27.41 -4.31
C GLY A 192 -23.12 25.92 -4.43
N PHE A 193 -22.23 25.03 -4.01
CA PHE A 193 -22.54 23.61 -3.93
C PHE A 193 -23.38 23.31 -2.67
N PRO A 194 -24.25 22.26 -2.70
CA PRO A 194 -24.98 21.84 -1.52
C PRO A 194 -24.03 21.30 -0.46
N ARG A 195 -24.32 21.53 0.80
CA ARG A 195 -23.59 20.94 1.92
C ARG A 195 -23.90 19.44 1.98
N MET A 196 -22.92 18.60 1.67
CA MET A 196 -23.08 17.15 1.59
C MET A 196 -22.48 16.41 2.80
N GLU A 197 -21.79 17.10 3.68
CA GLU A 197 -21.18 16.53 4.89
C GLU A 197 -20.29 15.30 4.59
N VAL A 198 -20.52 14.16 5.25
CA VAL A 198 -19.72 12.93 5.04
C VAL A 198 -19.84 12.38 3.62
N ALA A 199 -21.02 12.50 2.99
CA ALA A 199 -21.19 12.14 1.59
C ALA A 199 -20.32 13.02 0.66
N GLY A 200 -20.11 14.31 1.04
CA GLY A 200 -19.22 15.22 0.32
C GLY A 200 -17.77 14.75 0.29
N ALA A 201 -17.23 14.28 1.41
CA ALA A 201 -15.91 13.67 1.49
C ALA A 201 -15.80 12.44 0.59
N ALA A 202 -16.81 11.57 0.62
CA ALA A 202 -16.86 10.40 -0.25
C ALA A 202 -16.88 10.76 -1.74
N VAL A 203 -17.68 11.73 -2.14
CA VAL A 203 -17.76 12.21 -3.54
C VAL A 203 -16.44 12.85 -3.96
N ALA A 204 -15.83 13.70 -3.12
CA ALA A 204 -14.53 14.31 -3.41
C ALA A 204 -13.45 13.24 -3.65
N THR A 205 -13.43 12.19 -2.81
CA THR A 205 -12.51 11.05 -2.96
C THR A 205 -12.71 10.35 -4.31
N ILE A 206 -13.94 10.02 -4.67
CA ILE A 206 -14.23 9.36 -5.95
C ILE A 206 -13.87 10.23 -7.14
N VAL A 207 -14.25 11.51 -7.13
CA VAL A 207 -13.90 12.44 -8.22
C VAL A 207 -12.40 12.54 -8.37
N GLY A 208 -11.64 12.66 -7.28
CA GLY A 208 -10.19 12.62 -7.30
C GLY A 208 -9.63 11.34 -7.92
N GLN A 209 -10.20 10.18 -7.56
CA GLN A 209 -9.81 8.89 -8.15
C GLN A 209 -10.11 8.81 -9.64
N PHE A 210 -11.27 9.30 -10.11
CA PHE A 210 -11.59 9.34 -11.54
C PHE A 210 -10.69 10.31 -12.32
N VAL A 211 -10.31 11.46 -11.73
CA VAL A 211 -9.34 12.40 -12.34
C VAL A 211 -7.98 11.71 -12.46
N GLY A 212 -7.50 11.06 -11.40
CA GLY A 212 -6.27 10.27 -11.43
C GLY A 212 -6.34 9.14 -12.46
N ALA A 213 -7.44 8.37 -12.49
CA ALA A 213 -7.66 7.31 -13.45
C ALA A 213 -7.67 7.81 -14.89
N GLY A 214 -8.43 8.85 -15.17
CA GLY A 214 -8.55 9.44 -16.51
C GLY A 214 -7.21 9.97 -17.01
N LEU A 215 -6.48 10.70 -16.17
CA LEU A 215 -5.15 11.20 -16.52
C LEU A 215 -4.14 10.07 -16.67
N GLY A 216 -4.14 9.08 -15.79
CA GLY A 216 -3.28 7.90 -15.86
C GLY A 216 -3.48 7.10 -17.13
N LEU A 217 -4.73 6.82 -17.51
CA LEU A 217 -5.07 6.15 -18.77
C LEU A 217 -4.71 6.99 -19.99
N PHE A 218 -4.99 8.29 -19.97
CA PHE A 218 -4.59 9.21 -21.05
C PHE A 218 -3.06 9.22 -21.25
N LEU A 219 -2.29 9.29 -20.17
CA LEU A 219 -0.84 9.26 -20.24
C LEU A 219 -0.31 7.89 -20.74
N ASN A 220 -0.96 6.78 -20.37
CA ASN A 220 -0.64 5.47 -20.93
C ASN A 220 -0.84 5.45 -22.44
N LEU A 221 -1.99 5.90 -22.94
CA LEU A 221 -2.30 5.88 -24.37
C LEU A 221 -1.39 6.81 -25.19
N LYS A 222 -1.01 7.97 -24.65
CA LYS A 222 -0.23 8.98 -25.38
C LYS A 222 1.27 8.85 -25.22
N LYS A 223 1.75 8.39 -24.07
CA LYS A 223 3.18 8.43 -23.72
C LYS A 223 3.77 7.09 -23.33
N ASN A 224 3.01 5.98 -23.44
CA ASN A 224 3.48 4.64 -23.11
C ASN A 224 3.34 3.69 -24.30
N PRO A 225 4.18 3.81 -25.35
CA PRO A 225 4.06 3.00 -26.56
C PRO A 225 4.39 1.52 -26.35
N GLU A 226 5.02 1.17 -25.21
CA GLU A 226 5.40 -0.20 -24.87
C GLU A 226 4.21 -1.09 -24.47
N VAL A 227 3.07 -0.48 -24.15
CA VAL A 227 1.83 -1.19 -23.79
C VAL A 227 0.70 -0.70 -24.67
N GLN A 228 0.13 -1.61 -25.46
CA GLN A 228 -1.01 -1.30 -26.31
C GLN A 228 -2.25 -2.02 -25.78
N ILE A 229 -3.26 -1.25 -25.40
CA ILE A 229 -4.53 -1.81 -24.91
C ILE A 229 -5.46 -2.00 -26.11
N HIS A 230 -5.59 -3.23 -26.58
CA HIS A 230 -6.52 -3.56 -27.63
C HIS A 230 -7.82 -4.14 -27.05
N LEU A 231 -8.96 -3.72 -27.58
CA LEU A 231 -10.27 -4.22 -27.13
C LEU A 231 -10.39 -5.76 -27.19
N LYS A 232 -9.74 -6.39 -28.18
CA LYS A 232 -9.69 -7.86 -28.33
C LYS A 232 -8.99 -8.58 -27.18
N ASP A 233 -8.09 -7.90 -26.45
CA ASP A 233 -7.31 -8.46 -25.34
C ASP A 233 -7.98 -8.25 -23.98
N ILE A 234 -9.07 -7.46 -23.93
CA ILE A 234 -9.90 -7.26 -22.73
C ILE A 234 -10.79 -8.49 -22.52
N ARG A 235 -10.18 -9.58 -22.10
CA ARG A 235 -10.87 -10.87 -21.84
C ARG A 235 -10.08 -11.70 -20.83
N PRO A 236 -10.73 -12.65 -20.13
CA PRO A 236 -10.07 -13.52 -19.17
C PRO A 236 -9.24 -14.58 -19.91
N HIS A 237 -7.94 -14.31 -20.07
CA HIS A 237 -7.00 -15.31 -20.55
C HIS A 237 -6.54 -16.16 -19.37
N ARG A 238 -6.94 -17.43 -19.28
CA ARG A 238 -6.76 -18.30 -18.09
C ARG A 238 -5.33 -18.33 -17.56
N ALA A 239 -4.32 -18.49 -18.43
CA ALA A 239 -2.92 -18.51 -18.00
C ALA A 239 -2.51 -17.15 -17.40
N THR A 240 -2.84 -16.05 -18.06
CA THR A 240 -2.52 -14.69 -17.59
C THR A 240 -3.22 -14.35 -16.28
N VAL A 241 -4.48 -14.77 -16.12
CA VAL A 241 -5.24 -14.63 -14.86
C VAL A 241 -4.54 -15.39 -13.72
N ALA A 242 -4.13 -16.64 -14.00
CA ALA A 242 -3.40 -17.45 -13.04
C ALA A 242 -2.06 -16.80 -12.64
N ASP A 243 -1.30 -16.27 -13.59
CA ASP A 243 -0.02 -15.60 -13.35
C ASP A 243 -0.20 -14.31 -12.53
N ILE A 244 -1.22 -13.49 -12.85
CA ILE A 244 -1.53 -12.27 -12.09
C ILE A 244 -1.91 -12.62 -10.65
N TYR A 245 -2.81 -13.56 -10.45
CA TYR A 245 -3.28 -13.92 -9.12
C TYR A 245 -2.33 -14.83 -8.34
N ALA A 246 -1.39 -15.51 -9.00
CA ALA A 246 -0.29 -16.19 -8.29
C ALA A 246 0.52 -15.23 -7.40
N ILE A 247 0.65 -13.96 -7.83
CA ILE A 247 1.29 -12.88 -7.05
C ILE A 247 0.23 -12.05 -6.33
N GLY A 248 -0.90 -11.80 -6.96
CA GLY A 248 -1.97 -10.92 -6.47
C GLY A 248 -2.63 -11.43 -5.19
N ILE A 249 -3.02 -12.71 -5.12
CA ILE A 249 -3.67 -13.29 -3.93
C ILE A 249 -2.77 -13.23 -2.69
N PRO A 250 -1.50 -13.66 -2.73
CA PRO A 250 -0.59 -13.45 -1.60
C PRO A 250 -0.49 -11.98 -1.18
N SER A 251 -0.48 -11.06 -2.12
CA SER A 251 -0.41 -9.60 -1.83
C SER A 251 -1.68 -9.08 -1.16
N ILE A 252 -2.87 -9.54 -1.59
CA ILE A 252 -4.15 -9.22 -0.96
C ILE A 252 -4.16 -9.70 0.49
N ILE A 253 -3.78 -10.96 0.72
CA ILE A 253 -3.75 -11.56 2.06
C ILE A 253 -2.77 -10.78 2.95
N MET A 254 -1.57 -10.48 2.46
CA MET A 254 -0.56 -9.73 3.24
C MET A 254 -1.06 -8.36 3.69
N GLN A 255 -1.81 -7.65 2.88
CA GLN A 255 -2.40 -6.37 3.26
C GLN A 255 -3.51 -6.53 4.31
N SER A 256 -4.30 -7.59 4.20
CA SER A 256 -5.40 -7.88 5.14
C SER A 256 -4.90 -8.34 6.53
N ILE A 257 -3.75 -9.00 6.59
CA ILE A 257 -3.14 -9.49 7.84
C ILE A 257 -2.85 -8.34 8.82
N GLY A 258 -2.47 -7.16 8.31
CA GLY A 258 -2.21 -5.99 9.15
C GLY A 258 -3.40 -5.57 10.02
N SER A 259 -4.61 -5.70 9.51
CA SER A 259 -5.84 -5.40 10.27
C SER A 259 -6.07 -6.41 11.40
N VAL A 260 -5.80 -7.69 11.15
CA VAL A 260 -5.91 -8.75 12.17
C VAL A 260 -4.90 -8.53 13.29
N MET A 261 -3.68 -8.20 12.93
CA MET A 261 -2.61 -7.88 13.89
C MET A 261 -2.98 -6.67 14.75
N MET A 262 -3.49 -5.61 14.13
CA MET A 262 -3.89 -4.39 14.84
C MET A 262 -5.03 -4.66 15.83
N PHE A 263 -6.03 -5.47 15.43
CA PHE A 263 -7.10 -5.89 16.33
C PHE A 263 -6.57 -6.70 17.51
N GLY A 264 -5.69 -7.66 17.27
CA GLY A 264 -5.09 -8.49 18.33
C GLY A 264 -4.25 -7.67 19.31
N MET A 265 -3.41 -6.77 18.82
CA MET A 265 -2.61 -5.88 19.66
C MET A 265 -3.49 -4.95 20.52
N ASN A 266 -4.51 -4.34 19.93
CA ASN A 266 -5.44 -3.48 20.68
C ASN A 266 -6.15 -4.26 21.81
N LYS A 267 -6.55 -5.53 21.57
CA LYS A 267 -7.13 -6.40 22.60
C LYS A 267 -6.17 -6.65 23.77
N ILE A 268 -4.88 -6.82 23.48
CA ILE A 268 -3.85 -7.01 24.50
C ILE A 268 -3.60 -5.71 25.26
N LEU A 269 -3.44 -4.60 24.56
CA LEU A 269 -3.07 -3.31 25.17
C LEU A 269 -4.17 -2.70 26.02
N ILE A 270 -5.43 -2.85 25.61
CA ILE A 270 -6.59 -2.33 26.37
C ILE A 270 -6.73 -3.02 27.75
N SER A 271 -6.20 -4.24 27.90
CA SER A 271 -6.19 -4.93 29.20
C SER A 271 -5.24 -4.28 30.22
N PHE A 272 -4.34 -3.42 29.78
CA PHE A 272 -3.47 -2.63 30.66
C PHE A 272 -4.10 -1.25 30.94
N THR A 273 -4.19 -0.41 29.91
CA THR A 273 -4.82 0.93 30.00
C THR A 273 -5.35 1.37 28.62
N GLU A 274 -6.34 2.29 28.62
CA GLU A 274 -6.79 2.94 27.39
C GLU A 274 -5.68 3.79 26.76
N ALA A 275 -4.81 4.39 27.59
CA ALA A 275 -3.66 5.17 27.15
C ALA A 275 -2.67 4.32 26.31
N ALA A 276 -2.47 3.04 26.65
CA ALA A 276 -1.62 2.13 25.88
C ALA A 276 -2.17 1.91 24.47
N THR A 277 -3.48 1.76 24.33
CA THR A 277 -4.14 1.65 23.03
C THR A 277 -4.03 2.95 22.22
N ALA A 278 -4.18 4.10 22.87
CA ALA A 278 -4.01 5.41 22.24
C ALA A 278 -2.56 5.62 21.74
N VAL A 279 -1.57 5.21 22.53
CA VAL A 279 -0.15 5.21 22.13
C VAL A 279 0.08 4.35 20.90
N PHE A 280 -0.50 3.16 20.86
CA PHE A 280 -0.35 2.27 19.70
C PHE A 280 -0.99 2.85 18.43
N GLY A 281 -2.14 3.50 18.57
CA GLY A 281 -2.77 4.24 17.47
C GLY A 281 -1.92 5.40 16.95
N ALA A 282 -1.33 6.20 17.85
CA ALA A 282 -0.41 7.28 17.51
C ALA A 282 0.86 6.73 16.82
N TYR A 283 1.44 5.66 17.38
CA TYR A 283 2.57 4.96 16.77
C TYR A 283 2.28 4.54 15.32
N PHE A 284 1.12 3.92 15.06
CA PHE A 284 0.75 3.48 13.71
C PHE A 284 0.69 4.62 12.70
N LYS A 285 0.17 5.78 13.11
CA LYS A 285 0.14 6.98 12.26
C LYS A 285 1.56 7.49 11.98
N LEU A 286 2.39 7.61 13.00
CA LEU A 286 3.80 8.03 12.87
C LEU A 286 4.61 7.05 12.00
N GLN A 287 4.44 5.75 12.24
CA GLN A 287 5.07 4.70 11.46
C GLN A 287 4.71 4.82 9.97
N SER A 288 3.44 5.07 9.65
CA SER A 288 2.99 5.20 8.27
C SER A 288 3.79 6.25 7.50
N PHE A 289 4.07 7.40 8.10
CA PHE A 289 4.90 8.44 7.48
C PHE A 289 6.33 7.98 7.20
N ILE A 290 6.95 7.28 8.16
CA ILE A 290 8.33 6.81 8.02
C ILE A 290 8.43 5.68 7.00
N PHE A 291 7.40 4.83 6.91
CA PHE A 291 7.38 3.69 6.00
C PHE A 291 6.96 4.05 4.57
N MET A 292 6.22 5.16 4.34
CA MET A 292 5.80 5.60 3.01
C MET A 292 6.96 5.72 2.01
N PRO A 293 8.08 6.40 2.33
CA PRO A 293 9.23 6.43 1.42
C PRO A 293 9.81 5.04 1.11
N CYS A 294 9.84 4.15 2.11
CA CYS A 294 10.31 2.78 1.92
C CYS A 294 9.37 1.98 0.98
N PHE A 295 8.06 2.15 1.12
CA PHE A 295 7.10 1.54 0.19
C PHE A 295 7.20 2.15 -1.21
N GLY A 296 7.47 3.45 -1.34
CA GLY A 296 7.73 4.08 -2.63
C GLY A 296 8.96 3.50 -3.33
N LEU A 297 10.04 3.34 -2.58
CA LEU A 297 11.27 2.68 -3.04
C LEU A 297 11.01 1.24 -3.46
N ASN A 298 10.23 0.50 -2.68
CA ASN A 298 9.83 -0.87 -2.97
C ASN A 298 9.02 -0.98 -4.26
N ASN A 299 8.03 -0.12 -4.45
CA ASN A 299 7.19 -0.09 -5.65
C ASN A 299 7.99 0.22 -6.92
N ALA A 300 9.07 0.99 -6.82
CA ALA A 300 9.99 1.23 -7.92
C ALA A 300 10.93 0.04 -8.20
N MET A 301 11.36 -0.67 -7.14
CA MET A 301 12.25 -1.83 -7.27
C MET A 301 11.58 -2.99 -8.00
N VAL A 302 10.32 -3.28 -7.69
CA VAL A 302 9.60 -4.46 -8.23
C VAL A 302 9.65 -4.52 -9.76
N PRO A 303 9.26 -3.48 -10.53
CA PRO A 303 9.33 -3.54 -11.99
C PRO A 303 10.77 -3.63 -12.51
N ILE A 304 11.76 -2.99 -11.86
CA ILE A 304 13.18 -3.09 -12.27
C ILE A 304 13.66 -4.53 -12.13
N VAL A 305 13.36 -5.19 -11.01
CA VAL A 305 13.75 -6.58 -10.75
C VAL A 305 13.04 -7.52 -11.72
N SER A 306 11.73 -7.39 -11.90
CA SER A 306 10.95 -8.24 -12.80
C SER A 306 11.38 -8.11 -14.25
N TYR A 307 11.64 -6.89 -14.73
CA TYR A 307 12.15 -6.63 -16.07
C TYR A 307 13.51 -7.29 -16.30
N ASN A 308 14.49 -7.02 -15.41
CA ASN A 308 15.83 -7.56 -15.56
C ASN A 308 15.86 -9.09 -15.36
N TYR A 309 14.95 -9.65 -14.59
CA TYR A 309 14.75 -11.09 -14.48
C TYR A 309 14.26 -11.68 -15.81
N GLY A 310 13.23 -11.09 -16.42
CA GLY A 310 12.75 -11.48 -17.76
C GLY A 310 13.83 -11.34 -18.85
N ALA A 311 14.62 -10.27 -18.79
CA ALA A 311 15.75 -10.03 -19.69
C ALA A 311 17.00 -10.89 -19.38
N GLN A 312 16.95 -11.78 -18.38
CA GLN A 312 18.07 -12.63 -17.93
C GLN A 312 19.33 -11.85 -17.49
N LYS A 313 19.17 -10.58 -17.10
CA LYS A 313 20.24 -9.72 -16.60
C LYS A 313 20.41 -9.88 -15.09
N PHE A 314 20.80 -11.06 -14.62
CA PHE A 314 20.79 -11.44 -13.21
C PHE A 314 21.72 -10.60 -12.33
N ASP A 315 22.85 -10.11 -12.86
CA ASP A 315 23.73 -9.20 -12.11
C ASP A 315 23.03 -7.86 -11.80
N ARG A 316 22.22 -7.38 -12.74
CA ARG A 316 21.40 -6.18 -12.51
C ARG A 316 20.34 -6.42 -11.47
N VAL A 317 19.71 -7.61 -11.45
CA VAL A 317 18.76 -8.02 -10.41
C VAL A 317 19.41 -7.96 -9.03
N ARG A 318 20.54 -8.66 -8.84
CA ARG A 318 21.29 -8.69 -7.57
C ARG A 318 21.70 -7.29 -7.13
N LYS A 319 22.24 -6.49 -8.04
CA LYS A 319 22.66 -5.11 -7.76
C LYS A 319 21.48 -4.21 -7.38
N THR A 320 20.34 -4.35 -8.05
CA THR A 320 19.12 -3.58 -7.73
C THR A 320 18.63 -3.92 -6.34
N VAL A 321 18.42 -5.19 -6.02
CA VAL A 321 17.95 -5.62 -4.68
C VAL A 321 18.91 -5.16 -3.60
N ARG A 322 20.21 -5.37 -3.79
CA ARG A 322 21.24 -4.95 -2.82
C ARG A 322 21.20 -3.46 -2.56
N LEU A 323 21.20 -2.64 -3.60
CA LEU A 323 21.16 -1.18 -3.46
C LEU A 323 19.88 -0.71 -2.80
N THR A 324 18.73 -1.29 -3.18
CA THR A 324 17.43 -0.97 -2.58
C THR A 324 17.39 -1.32 -1.10
N VAL A 325 17.94 -2.47 -0.70
CA VAL A 325 18.04 -2.88 0.72
C VAL A 325 18.85 -1.85 1.52
N PHE A 326 20.02 -1.45 1.04
CA PHE A 326 20.84 -0.46 1.76
C PHE A 326 20.16 0.91 1.85
N THR A 327 19.49 1.34 0.78
CA THR A 327 18.74 2.60 0.78
C THR A 327 17.56 2.53 1.75
N ALA A 328 16.81 1.41 1.75
CA ALA A 328 15.69 1.21 2.68
C ALA A 328 16.14 1.20 4.15
N ILE A 329 17.24 0.49 4.45
CA ILE A 329 17.82 0.49 5.80
C ILE A 329 18.22 1.93 6.20
N GLY A 330 18.85 2.68 5.30
CA GLY A 330 19.21 4.08 5.55
C GLY A 330 18.01 4.96 5.88
N ILE A 331 16.91 4.86 5.09
CA ILE A 331 15.66 5.58 5.36
C ILE A 331 15.09 5.17 6.73
N MET A 332 15.08 3.88 7.02
CA MET A 332 14.55 3.35 8.27
C MET A 332 15.40 3.69 9.48
N CYS A 333 16.74 3.83 9.32
CA CYS A 333 17.61 4.34 10.36
C CYS A 333 17.26 5.79 10.73
N VAL A 334 16.89 6.62 9.76
CA VAL A 334 16.39 7.98 10.05
C VAL A 334 15.11 7.92 10.87
N GLY A 335 14.17 7.04 10.51
CA GLY A 335 12.94 6.83 11.28
C GLY A 335 13.21 6.33 12.70
N CYS A 336 14.13 5.38 12.86
CA CYS A 336 14.59 4.91 14.17
C CYS A 336 15.18 6.07 15.00
N ALA A 337 16.07 6.87 14.43
CA ALA A 337 16.66 8.02 15.10
C ALA A 337 15.61 9.06 15.54
N LEU A 338 14.57 9.31 14.75
CA LEU A 338 13.48 10.19 15.14
C LEU A 338 12.72 9.64 16.36
N PHE A 339 12.43 8.34 16.39
CA PHE A 339 11.74 7.71 17.53
C PHE A 339 12.59 7.66 18.81
N GLU A 340 13.91 7.56 18.67
CA GLU A 340 14.83 7.56 19.81
C GLU A 340 15.08 8.98 20.37
N LEU A 341 15.28 9.96 19.48
CA LEU A 341 15.75 11.29 19.87
C LEU A 341 14.61 12.23 20.27
N ILE A 342 13.46 12.18 19.59
CA ILE A 342 12.36 13.14 19.76
C ILE A 342 10.99 12.48 19.95
N PRO A 343 10.84 11.39 20.73
CA PRO A 343 9.55 10.70 20.88
C PRO A 343 8.46 11.61 21.47
N GLU A 344 8.80 12.49 22.40
CA GLU A 344 7.86 13.42 23.04
C GLU A 344 7.32 14.45 22.06
N THR A 345 8.17 14.98 21.18
CA THR A 345 7.76 15.92 20.12
C THR A 345 6.80 15.26 19.15
N LEU A 346 7.08 14.00 18.76
CA LEU A 346 6.24 13.23 17.85
C LEU A 346 4.87 12.93 18.50
N LEU A 347 4.85 12.52 19.76
CA LEU A 347 3.60 12.28 20.49
C LEU A 347 2.84 13.58 20.76
N GLY A 348 3.53 14.70 20.96
CA GLY A 348 2.94 16.02 21.17
C GLY A 348 2.00 16.47 20.06
N MET A 349 2.17 15.93 18.83
CA MET A 349 1.27 16.18 17.71
C MET A 349 -0.16 15.63 17.93
N PHE A 350 -0.33 14.71 18.88
CA PHE A 350 -1.61 14.05 19.18
C PHE A 350 -2.29 14.56 20.47
N SER A 351 -1.84 15.70 21.00
CA SER A 351 -2.36 16.26 22.27
C SER A 351 -2.42 15.21 23.40
N PRO A 352 -1.27 14.58 23.74
CA PRO A 352 -1.22 13.45 24.65
C PRO A 352 -1.54 13.87 26.09
N THR A 353 -2.16 12.96 26.86
CA THR A 353 -2.17 13.06 28.31
C THR A 353 -0.79 12.73 28.90
N ASP A 354 -0.53 13.10 30.16
CA ASP A 354 0.76 12.79 30.81
C ASP A 354 1.04 11.27 30.84
N GLU A 355 -0.03 10.47 31.06
CA GLU A 355 0.05 9.01 31.01
C GLU A 355 0.43 8.51 29.60
N MET A 356 -0.26 9.01 28.57
CA MET A 356 0.05 8.68 27.16
C MET A 356 1.48 9.07 26.79
N LEU A 357 1.98 10.20 27.29
CA LEU A 357 3.33 10.66 27.02
C LEU A 357 4.38 9.76 27.69
N SER A 358 4.16 9.35 28.94
CA SER A 358 5.06 8.49 29.70
C SER A 358 5.16 7.09 29.07
N ILE A 359 4.03 6.47 28.75
CA ILE A 359 3.96 5.16 28.08
C ILE A 359 4.54 5.27 26.67
N GLY A 360 4.16 6.29 25.92
CA GLY A 360 4.54 6.46 24.54
C GLY A 360 6.03 6.71 24.32
N ARG A 361 6.70 7.40 25.23
CA ARG A 361 8.16 7.60 25.18
C ARG A 361 8.89 6.25 25.20
N VAL A 362 8.50 5.37 26.09
CA VAL A 362 9.10 4.04 26.21
C VAL A 362 8.73 3.17 25.00
N ALA A 363 7.44 3.19 24.61
CA ALA A 363 6.93 2.41 23.49
C ALA A 363 7.63 2.77 22.17
N LEU A 364 7.73 4.07 21.83
CA LEU A 364 8.34 4.51 20.58
C LEU A 364 9.82 4.13 20.50
N ARG A 365 10.56 4.26 21.59
CA ARG A 365 11.98 3.86 21.64
C ARG A 365 12.15 2.36 21.43
N ILE A 366 11.41 1.53 22.17
CA ILE A 366 11.52 0.07 22.05
C ILE A 366 11.11 -0.38 20.63
N ILE A 367 9.99 0.13 20.12
CA ILE A 367 9.51 -0.26 18.81
C ILE A 367 10.42 0.31 17.70
N GLY A 368 10.91 1.55 17.83
CA GLY A 368 11.74 2.19 16.80
C GLY A 368 12.99 1.40 16.41
N VAL A 369 13.56 0.64 17.34
CA VAL A 369 14.77 -0.18 17.11
C VAL A 369 14.60 -1.19 15.96
N HIS A 370 13.37 -1.69 15.71
CA HIS A 370 13.16 -2.68 14.64
C HIS A 370 13.10 -2.08 13.23
N PHE A 371 12.99 -0.75 13.08
CA PHE A 371 12.79 -0.11 11.77
C PHE A 371 13.87 -0.46 10.73
N PRO A 372 15.18 -0.42 11.04
CA PRO A 372 16.20 -0.82 10.07
C PRO A 372 16.04 -2.28 9.60
N LEU A 373 15.63 -3.17 10.51
CA LEU A 373 15.34 -4.57 10.20
C LEU A 373 14.11 -4.69 9.29
N ALA A 374 13.08 -3.89 9.54
CA ALA A 374 11.87 -3.83 8.71
C ALA A 374 12.19 -3.36 7.28
N GLY A 375 13.11 -2.41 7.12
CA GLY A 375 13.59 -1.98 5.82
C GLY A 375 14.16 -3.13 4.99
N PHE A 376 14.98 -3.98 5.58
CA PHE A 376 15.46 -5.21 4.93
C PHE A 376 14.32 -6.17 4.59
N SER A 377 13.45 -6.45 5.57
CA SER A 377 12.36 -7.42 5.41
C SER A 377 11.38 -7.06 4.30
N ILE A 378 11.01 -5.79 4.19
CA ILE A 378 10.09 -5.28 3.15
C ILE A 378 10.71 -5.52 1.77
N ILE A 379 11.96 -5.11 1.58
CA ILE A 379 12.62 -5.21 0.26
C ILE A 379 12.90 -6.66 -0.11
N ALA A 380 13.38 -7.48 0.82
CA ALA A 380 13.68 -8.89 0.57
C ALA A 380 12.41 -9.70 0.23
N GLY A 381 11.30 -9.47 0.94
CA GLY A 381 10.03 -10.09 0.64
C GLY A 381 9.50 -9.72 -0.75
N SER A 382 9.55 -8.44 -1.09
CA SER A 382 9.11 -7.96 -2.42
C SER A 382 10.03 -8.41 -3.55
N ALA A 383 11.33 -8.58 -3.30
CA ALA A 383 12.25 -9.17 -4.26
C ALA A 383 11.87 -10.64 -4.57
N CYS A 384 11.46 -11.42 -3.57
CA CYS A 384 10.93 -12.76 -3.78
C CYS A 384 9.66 -12.75 -4.64
N GLN A 385 8.74 -11.79 -4.42
CA GLN A 385 7.54 -11.62 -5.24
C GLN A 385 7.90 -11.28 -6.70
N ALA A 386 8.80 -10.31 -6.91
CA ALA A 386 9.24 -9.88 -8.24
C ALA A 386 9.92 -11.00 -9.02
N LEU A 387 10.57 -11.94 -8.33
CA LEU A 387 11.20 -13.14 -8.90
C LEU A 387 10.24 -14.35 -9.02
N GLY A 388 8.94 -14.14 -8.83
CA GLY A 388 7.91 -15.18 -9.00
C GLY A 388 7.79 -16.18 -7.85
N LYS A 389 8.23 -15.81 -6.63
CA LYS A 389 8.10 -16.61 -5.40
C LYS A 389 7.31 -15.87 -4.31
N PRO A 390 6.07 -15.43 -4.59
CA PRO A 390 5.28 -14.61 -3.66
C PRO A 390 4.89 -15.36 -2.38
N ILE A 391 4.82 -16.69 -2.42
CA ILE A 391 4.48 -17.49 -1.26
C ILE A 391 5.47 -17.29 -0.10
N TYR A 392 6.75 -17.03 -0.39
CA TYR A 392 7.75 -16.76 0.65
C TYR A 392 7.47 -15.45 1.38
N ALA A 393 7.07 -14.40 0.65
CA ALA A 393 6.66 -13.14 1.25
C ALA A 393 5.38 -13.29 2.10
N LEU A 394 4.42 -14.09 1.62
CA LEU A 394 3.20 -14.41 2.37
C LEU A 394 3.51 -15.15 3.67
N ILE A 395 4.30 -16.23 3.60
CA ILE A 395 4.70 -17.00 4.79
C ILE A 395 5.39 -16.08 5.80
N ASN A 396 6.33 -15.25 5.34
CA ASN A 396 6.99 -14.30 6.22
C ASN A 396 6.00 -13.33 6.88
N SER A 397 5.05 -12.77 6.12
CA SER A 397 4.05 -11.83 6.64
C SER A 397 3.16 -12.47 7.70
N VAL A 398 2.68 -13.71 7.46
CA VAL A 398 1.89 -14.50 8.43
C VAL A 398 2.72 -14.81 9.67
N CYS A 399 3.93 -15.33 9.49
CA CYS A 399 4.81 -15.66 10.60
C CYS A 399 5.12 -14.42 11.46
N ARG A 400 5.50 -13.31 10.84
CA ARG A 400 5.84 -12.09 11.56
C ARG A 400 4.67 -11.55 12.38
N GLN A 401 3.49 -11.41 11.78
CA GLN A 401 2.38 -10.67 12.40
C GLN A 401 1.48 -11.55 13.25
N ILE A 402 1.19 -12.78 12.82
CA ILE A 402 0.22 -13.64 13.51
C ILE A 402 0.93 -14.68 14.38
N VAL A 403 1.98 -15.34 13.87
CA VAL A 403 2.61 -16.47 14.58
C VAL A 403 3.62 -16.01 15.63
N VAL A 404 4.29 -14.87 15.41
CA VAL A 404 5.32 -14.38 16.33
C VAL A 404 4.86 -13.17 17.11
N LEU A 405 4.42 -12.09 16.43
CA LEU A 405 4.11 -10.81 17.11
C LEU A 405 2.96 -10.96 18.10
N LEU A 406 1.82 -11.50 17.71
CA LEU A 406 0.66 -11.62 18.59
C LEU A 406 0.91 -12.58 19.76
N PRO A 407 1.44 -13.81 19.57
CA PRO A 407 1.78 -14.68 20.68
C PRO A 407 2.87 -14.11 21.60
N ALA A 408 3.91 -13.46 21.05
CA ALA A 408 4.93 -12.81 21.87
C ALA A 408 4.33 -11.67 22.71
N ALA A 409 3.50 -10.81 22.11
CA ALA A 409 2.82 -9.75 22.84
C ALA A 409 1.91 -10.32 23.95
N TYR A 410 1.17 -11.39 23.66
CA TYR A 410 0.32 -12.04 24.64
C TYR A 410 1.14 -12.66 25.78
N LEU A 411 2.20 -13.41 25.49
CA LEU A 411 3.05 -14.03 26.52
C LEU A 411 3.74 -12.96 27.38
N LEU A 412 4.22 -11.89 26.77
CA LEU A 412 4.85 -10.79 27.47
C LEU A 412 3.82 -9.99 28.31
N SER A 413 2.56 -9.93 27.91
CA SER A 413 1.49 -9.30 28.68
C SER A 413 1.20 -10.02 30.00
N LEU A 414 1.42 -11.36 30.06
CA LEU A 414 1.25 -12.15 31.27
C LEU A 414 2.23 -11.76 32.38
N THR A 415 3.31 -11.07 32.05
CA THR A 415 4.25 -10.55 33.06
C THR A 415 3.69 -9.37 33.84
N GLY A 416 2.56 -8.78 33.42
CA GLY A 416 1.98 -7.58 34.00
C GLY A 416 2.75 -6.28 33.69
N ARG A 417 3.78 -6.34 32.86
CA ARG A 417 4.63 -5.19 32.49
C ARG A 417 4.35 -4.75 31.05
N LEU A 418 3.71 -3.61 30.89
CA LEU A 418 3.38 -3.06 29.57
C LEU A 418 4.61 -2.80 28.71
N GLU A 419 5.73 -2.37 29.33
CA GLU A 419 6.98 -2.10 28.63
C GLU A 419 7.51 -3.30 27.86
N LEU A 420 7.35 -4.51 28.41
CA LEU A 420 7.80 -5.74 27.77
C LEU A 420 6.95 -6.10 26.55
N VAL A 421 5.66 -5.73 26.54
CA VAL A 421 4.77 -6.01 25.41
C VAL A 421 5.27 -5.34 24.12
N TRP A 422 5.88 -4.16 24.22
CA TRP A 422 6.45 -3.45 23.08
C TRP A 422 7.62 -4.19 22.43
N LEU A 423 8.31 -5.08 23.16
CA LEU A 423 9.38 -5.93 22.61
C LEU A 423 8.88 -6.97 21.59
N ALA A 424 7.58 -7.24 21.56
CA ALA A 424 7.00 -8.17 20.59
C ALA A 424 7.32 -7.74 19.14
N SER A 425 7.36 -6.43 18.84
CA SER A 425 7.66 -5.93 17.50
C SER A 425 9.12 -6.19 17.09
N PRO A 426 10.15 -5.83 17.88
CA PRO A 426 11.53 -6.22 17.58
C PRO A 426 11.75 -7.74 17.48
N ILE A 427 11.14 -8.53 18.35
CA ILE A 427 11.24 -10.01 18.32
C ILE A 427 10.68 -10.54 17.00
N ALA A 428 9.51 -10.10 16.62
CA ALA A 428 8.87 -10.52 15.37
C ALA A 428 9.71 -10.11 14.13
N GLU A 429 10.34 -8.94 14.18
CA GLU A 429 11.15 -8.47 13.07
C GLU A 429 12.47 -9.22 12.92
N VAL A 430 13.11 -9.64 14.02
CA VAL A 430 14.31 -10.51 13.98
C VAL A 430 13.98 -11.82 13.29
N VAL A 431 12.87 -12.47 13.65
CA VAL A 431 12.41 -13.70 12.99
C VAL A 431 12.13 -13.44 11.50
N SER A 432 11.47 -12.32 11.18
CA SER A 432 11.20 -11.90 9.80
C SER A 432 12.47 -11.73 8.97
N VAL A 433 13.52 -11.12 9.52
CA VAL A 433 14.82 -10.97 8.85
C VAL A 433 15.45 -12.33 8.55
N ILE A 434 15.43 -13.26 9.50
CA ILE A 434 15.99 -14.60 9.32
C ILE A 434 15.25 -15.36 8.21
N LEU A 435 13.92 -15.31 8.24
CA LEU A 435 13.08 -15.95 7.22
C LEU A 435 13.31 -15.32 5.84
N ASN A 436 13.28 -14.01 5.73
CA ASN A 436 13.48 -13.30 4.47
C ASN A 436 14.89 -13.49 3.91
N ALA A 437 15.92 -13.50 4.74
CA ALA A 437 17.29 -13.79 4.30
C ALA A 437 17.39 -15.21 3.73
N THR A 438 16.75 -16.18 4.40
CA THR A 438 16.70 -17.57 3.94
C THR A 438 15.93 -17.68 2.63
N PHE A 439 14.73 -17.11 2.55
CA PHE A 439 13.89 -17.16 1.36
C PHE A 439 14.52 -16.44 0.16
N LEU A 440 15.19 -15.33 0.40
CA LEU A 440 15.92 -14.61 -0.67
C LEU A 440 17.07 -15.44 -1.20
N ARG A 441 17.85 -16.13 -0.34
CA ARG A 441 18.91 -17.07 -0.75
C ARG A 441 18.35 -18.22 -1.58
N LEU A 442 17.25 -18.84 -1.11
CA LEU A 442 16.58 -19.93 -1.84
C LEU A 442 16.06 -19.46 -3.19
N THR A 443 15.46 -18.25 -3.25
CA THR A 443 14.98 -17.65 -4.49
C THR A 443 16.13 -17.39 -5.46
N TYR A 444 17.24 -16.86 -4.99
CA TYR A 444 18.42 -16.64 -5.84
C TYR A 444 18.98 -17.94 -6.43
N ARG A 445 19.14 -18.97 -5.60
CA ARG A 445 19.57 -20.31 -6.07
C ARG A 445 18.61 -20.88 -7.10
N ALA A 446 17.30 -20.79 -6.85
CA ALA A 446 16.30 -21.35 -7.75
C ALA A 446 16.10 -20.57 -9.04
N SER A 447 16.27 -19.24 -9.03
CA SER A 447 15.90 -18.36 -10.14
C SER A 447 17.08 -17.74 -10.87
N LEU A 448 18.25 -17.59 -10.24
CA LEU A 448 19.40 -16.89 -10.80
C LEU A 448 20.65 -17.78 -11.00
N GLU A 449 20.68 -18.96 -10.42
CA GLU A 449 21.83 -19.89 -10.47
C GLU A 449 21.54 -21.16 -11.28
N ARG A 450 20.29 -21.38 -11.71
CA ARG A 450 19.97 -22.45 -12.66
C ARG A 450 20.41 -22.03 -14.06
N LYS A 451 21.61 -22.46 -14.47
CA LYS A 451 22.03 -22.66 -15.86
C LYS A 451 22.34 -24.13 -16.07
#